data_d16149f2855be3dfec14e5339cade835
#
_entry.id   d16149f2855be3dfec14e5339cade835
#
_cell.length_a   1.000
_cell.length_b   1.000
_cell.length_c   1.000
_cell.angle_alpha   90.00
_cell.angle_beta   90.00
_cell.angle_gamma   90.00
#
_symmetry.space_group_name_H-M   'P 1'
#
loop_
_entity.id
_entity.type
_entity.pdbx_description
1 polymer ?
#
loop_
_entity_poly.entity_id
_entity_poly.type
_entity_poly.pdbx_seq_one_letter_code
_entity_poly.pdbx_strand_id
1 'polypeptide(L)'
;MMLIELKAKIKGIKYLPFEQDGKTYNLYDMPKGFVIKGGLNLWNEGLTELPDLSEVVVKGDFSCFKNQLTSLEGAPKEVGGGFDCSYNQLTTLKGAPQRVGGDFNCSDNKLTSLEGAPEEVGGSFYCPSSELTSLEGAPKEVGGYFDCSENKLTSLEGAPQRVGRSFNCNGNQLTS
;
A
#
# COMPACT_ATOMS: atom_id res chain seq x y z
N MET A 1 16.37 12.17 20.60
CA MET A 1 15.39 12.19 19.51
C MET A 1 14.91 13.62 19.22
N MET A 2 14.19 14.29 20.11
CA MET A 2 13.64 15.67 19.93
C MET A 2 14.62 16.73 19.36
N LEU A 3 15.90 16.69 19.68
CA LEU A 3 16.88 17.70 19.24
C LEU A 3 17.28 17.52 17.75
N ILE A 4 17.28 16.29 17.24
CA ILE A 4 17.61 15.98 15.85
C ILE A 4 16.43 16.35 14.96
N GLU A 5 15.22 16.03 15.38
CA GLU A 5 13.97 16.41 14.69
C GLU A 5 13.82 17.94 14.60
N LEU A 6 14.14 18.66 15.69
CA LEU A 6 14.08 20.11 15.70
C LEU A 6 15.13 20.74 14.76
N LYS A 7 16.34 20.18 14.70
CA LYS A 7 17.40 20.63 13.78
C LYS A 7 17.06 20.37 12.32
N ALA A 8 16.41 19.24 12.01
CA ALA A 8 15.93 18.90 10.67
C ALA A 8 14.83 19.87 10.21
N LYS A 9 13.84 20.15 11.07
CA LYS A 9 12.78 21.14 10.80
C LYS A 9 13.29 22.54 10.53
N ILE A 10 14.29 23.00 11.29
CA ILE A 10 14.91 24.33 11.13
C ILE A 10 15.66 24.44 9.79
N LYS A 11 16.23 23.33 9.29
CA LYS A 11 16.98 23.30 8.03
C LYS A 11 16.14 22.95 6.81
N GLY A 12 14.83 22.71 6.96
CA GLY A 12 13.97 22.24 5.86
C GLY A 12 14.32 20.84 5.35
N ILE A 13 15.05 20.04 6.14
CA ILE A 13 15.42 18.68 5.79
C ILE A 13 14.25 17.75 6.16
N LYS A 14 13.77 16.95 5.21
CA LYS A 14 12.81 15.89 5.48
C LYS A 14 13.45 14.87 6.43
N TYR A 15 12.81 14.61 7.55
CA TYR A 15 13.32 13.68 8.57
C TYR A 15 12.19 12.84 9.14
N LEU A 16 12.29 11.54 8.95
CA LEU A 16 11.37 10.55 9.48
C LEU A 16 12.21 9.42 10.09
N PRO A 17 12.34 9.37 11.44
CA PRO A 17 13.26 8.44 12.09
C PRO A 17 12.72 7.01 12.09
N PHE A 18 13.62 6.06 11.94
CA PHE A 18 13.39 4.64 12.08
C PHE A 18 14.54 4.00 12.85
N GLU A 19 14.24 3.13 13.82
CA GLU A 19 15.24 2.46 14.65
C GLU A 19 15.34 0.97 14.35
N GLN A 20 16.55 0.50 14.13
CA GLN A 20 16.86 -0.93 13.99
C GLN A 20 18.25 -1.24 14.53
N ASP A 21 18.38 -2.34 15.30
CA ASP A 21 19.66 -2.80 15.87
C ASP A 21 20.42 -1.71 16.67
N GLY A 22 19.67 -0.89 17.42
CA GLY A 22 20.21 0.22 18.22
C GLY A 22 20.75 1.41 17.42
N LYS A 23 20.44 1.49 16.12
CA LYS A 23 20.78 2.62 15.25
C LYS A 23 19.52 3.31 14.78
N THR A 24 19.58 4.64 14.69
CA THR A 24 18.53 5.47 14.11
C THR A 24 18.88 5.80 12.67
N TYR A 25 17.96 5.57 11.76
CA TYR A 25 18.04 5.89 10.34
C TYR A 25 17.04 7.00 10.02
N ASN A 26 17.25 7.73 8.94
CA ASN A 26 16.26 8.61 8.36
C ASN A 26 15.66 7.92 7.14
N LEU A 27 14.33 7.73 7.10
CA LEU A 27 13.65 7.05 5.99
C LEU A 27 13.81 7.80 4.65
N TYR A 28 14.11 9.10 4.66
CA TYR A 28 14.43 9.86 3.45
C TYR A 28 15.87 9.70 2.95
N ASP A 29 16.69 8.90 3.63
CA ASP A 29 18.11 8.67 3.28
C ASP A 29 18.47 7.19 3.56
N MET A 30 17.63 6.28 3.09
CA MET A 30 17.84 4.85 3.30
C MET A 30 18.85 4.29 2.29
N PRO A 31 19.79 3.46 2.72
CA PRO A 31 20.70 2.78 1.81
C PRO A 31 19.94 1.86 0.85
N LYS A 32 20.37 1.80 -0.42
CA LYS A 32 19.84 0.84 -1.39
C LYS A 32 20.02 -0.59 -0.90
N GLY A 33 18.99 -1.40 -1.07
CA GLY A 33 18.98 -2.80 -0.63
C GLY A 33 18.89 -2.99 0.88
N PHE A 34 18.56 -1.92 1.64
CA PHE A 34 18.37 -2.04 3.08
C PHE A 34 17.21 -2.98 3.41
N VAL A 35 17.42 -3.80 4.44
CA VAL A 35 16.38 -4.74 4.91
C VAL A 35 15.88 -4.29 6.27
N ILE A 36 14.62 -3.90 6.34
CA ILE A 36 13.90 -3.66 7.58
C ILE A 36 13.43 -5.03 8.09
N LYS A 37 13.97 -5.47 9.24
CA LYS A 37 13.76 -6.81 9.80
C LYS A 37 12.35 -7.02 10.34
N GLY A 38 11.70 -5.95 10.80
CA GLY A 38 10.33 -5.94 11.30
C GLY A 38 9.36 -5.25 10.34
N GLY A 39 8.29 -4.71 10.90
CA GLY A 39 7.35 -3.86 10.17
C GLY A 39 7.80 -2.41 10.13
N LEU A 40 7.24 -1.63 9.21
CA LEU A 40 7.40 -0.19 9.12
C LEU A 40 6.03 0.48 9.13
N ASN A 41 5.80 1.33 10.14
CA ASN A 41 4.54 2.01 10.31
C ASN A 41 4.69 3.53 10.10
N LEU A 42 4.05 4.04 9.05
CA LEU A 42 3.97 5.45 8.67
C LEU A 42 2.52 5.97 8.80
N TRP A 43 1.75 5.42 9.73
CA TRP A 43 0.36 5.76 9.96
C TRP A 43 0.21 7.22 10.39
N ASN A 44 -0.66 7.96 9.68
CA ASN A 44 -1.11 9.31 10.07
C ASN A 44 0.04 10.32 10.27
N GLU A 45 1.09 10.20 9.46
CA GLU A 45 2.24 11.12 9.47
C GLU A 45 2.00 12.38 8.60
N GLY A 46 0.81 12.51 8.00
CA GLY A 46 0.45 13.65 7.13
C GLY A 46 1.21 13.65 5.80
N LEU A 47 1.69 12.49 5.35
CA LEU A 47 2.49 12.36 4.14
C LEU A 47 1.66 12.62 2.89
N THR A 48 2.20 13.45 2.00
CA THR A 48 1.69 13.67 0.63
C THR A 48 2.46 12.83 -0.40
N GLU A 49 3.64 12.33 -0.04
CA GLU A 49 4.51 11.43 -0.80
C GLU A 49 5.26 10.51 0.17
N LEU A 50 5.58 9.30 -0.25
CA LEU A 50 6.43 8.39 0.53
C LEU A 50 7.91 8.80 0.45
N PRO A 51 8.74 8.50 1.47
CA PRO A 51 10.19 8.46 1.28
C PRO A 51 10.53 7.40 0.23
N ASP A 52 11.67 7.57 -0.47
CA ASP A 52 12.10 6.59 -1.47
C ASP A 52 12.60 5.30 -0.81
N LEU A 53 11.70 4.33 -0.67
CA LEU A 53 11.95 2.99 -0.18
C LEU A 53 11.92 1.94 -1.32
N SER A 54 11.95 2.38 -2.58
CA SER A 54 11.79 1.52 -3.76
C SER A 54 12.86 0.41 -3.88
N GLU A 55 13.98 0.57 -3.20
CA GLU A 55 15.04 -0.45 -3.10
C GLU A 55 15.10 -1.11 -1.71
N VAL A 56 14.15 -0.81 -0.82
CA VAL A 56 14.09 -1.35 0.56
C VAL A 56 13.17 -2.57 0.60
N VAL A 57 13.55 -3.57 1.39
CA VAL A 57 12.71 -4.74 1.69
C VAL A 57 12.23 -4.63 3.13
N VAL A 58 10.91 -4.73 3.34
CA VAL A 58 10.29 -4.80 4.67
C VAL A 58 9.88 -6.25 4.92
N LYS A 59 10.45 -6.90 5.96
CA LYS A 59 10.16 -8.31 6.26
C LYS A 59 8.83 -8.52 6.98
N GLY A 60 8.36 -7.53 7.73
CA GLY A 60 7.05 -7.53 8.39
C GLY A 60 6.02 -6.73 7.59
N ASP A 61 5.06 -6.14 8.31
CA ASP A 61 4.00 -5.31 7.72
C ASP A 61 4.50 -3.92 7.37
N PHE A 62 3.93 -3.34 6.32
CA PHE A 62 4.11 -1.94 5.95
C PHE A 62 2.76 -1.21 6.01
N SER A 63 2.70 -0.09 6.72
CA SER A 63 1.51 0.74 6.77
C SER A 63 1.82 2.19 6.44
N CYS A 64 1.15 2.74 5.45
CA CYS A 64 1.03 4.17 5.18
C CYS A 64 -0.44 4.63 5.30
N PHE A 65 -1.21 3.93 6.14
CA PHE A 65 -2.62 4.18 6.44
C PHE A 65 -2.86 5.64 6.86
N LYS A 66 -3.98 6.20 6.38
CA LYS A 66 -4.47 7.53 6.80
C LYS A 66 -3.43 8.64 6.60
N ASN A 67 -2.99 8.80 5.37
CA ASN A 67 -2.16 9.92 4.92
C ASN A 67 -2.88 10.72 3.81
N GLN A 68 -2.13 11.46 3.01
CA GLN A 68 -2.66 12.27 1.90
C GLN A 68 -1.99 11.87 0.58
N LEU A 69 -1.63 10.59 0.45
CA LEU A 69 -0.91 10.06 -0.71
C LEU A 69 -1.81 10.02 -1.95
N THR A 70 -1.27 10.41 -3.08
CA THR A 70 -1.94 10.33 -4.39
C THR A 70 -1.39 9.21 -5.27
N SER A 71 -0.21 8.66 -4.93
CA SER A 71 0.43 7.50 -5.56
C SER A 71 1.23 6.72 -4.51
N LEU A 72 1.70 5.52 -4.87
CA LEU A 72 2.58 4.70 -4.04
C LEU A 72 4.05 4.74 -4.51
N GLU A 73 4.42 5.73 -5.33
CA GLU A 73 5.81 5.91 -5.70
C GLU A 73 6.67 6.09 -4.45
N GLY A 74 7.79 5.38 -4.39
CA GLY A 74 8.63 5.31 -3.19
C GLY A 74 8.26 4.20 -2.21
N ALA A 75 7.19 3.44 -2.41
CA ALA A 75 6.88 2.31 -1.53
C ALA A 75 7.98 1.22 -1.56
N PRO A 76 8.09 0.39 -0.51
CA PRO A 76 9.07 -0.69 -0.45
C PRO A 76 8.98 -1.64 -1.63
N LYS A 77 10.13 -2.14 -2.09
CA LYS A 77 10.24 -3.12 -3.19
C LYS A 77 9.47 -4.41 -2.91
N GLU A 78 9.57 -4.90 -1.69
CA GLU A 78 8.91 -6.12 -1.23
C GLU A 78 8.42 -5.94 0.21
N VAL A 79 7.28 -6.51 0.52
CA VAL A 79 6.70 -6.54 1.87
C VAL A 79 6.36 -7.99 2.21
N GLY A 80 7.02 -8.52 3.26
CA GLY A 80 6.85 -9.91 3.68
C GLY A 80 5.55 -10.16 4.43
N GLY A 81 5.03 -9.15 5.13
CA GLY A 81 3.73 -9.14 5.80
C GLY A 81 2.63 -8.46 5.00
N GLY A 82 1.70 -7.80 5.69
CA GLY A 82 0.63 -7.00 5.08
C GLY A 82 1.10 -5.63 4.60
N PHE A 83 0.40 -5.09 3.59
CA PHE A 83 0.59 -3.74 3.07
C PHE A 83 -0.72 -2.98 3.21
N ASP A 84 -0.72 -1.91 4.01
CA ASP A 84 -1.90 -1.07 4.22
C ASP A 84 -1.67 0.36 3.73
N CYS A 85 -2.34 0.73 2.63
CA CYS A 85 -2.39 2.08 2.07
C CYS A 85 -3.81 2.66 2.09
N SER A 86 -4.69 2.11 2.91
CA SER A 86 -6.07 2.58 3.01
C SER A 86 -6.18 4.00 3.59
N TYR A 87 -7.33 4.64 3.39
CA TYR A 87 -7.59 6.02 3.83
C TYR A 87 -6.55 7.01 3.32
N ASN A 88 -6.37 7.04 2.00
CA ASN A 88 -5.52 8.00 1.29
C ASN A 88 -6.31 8.68 0.15
N GLN A 89 -5.61 9.28 -0.79
CA GLN A 89 -6.19 9.92 -1.97
C GLN A 89 -5.65 9.29 -3.27
N LEU A 90 -5.33 7.98 -3.21
CA LEU A 90 -4.73 7.27 -4.34
C LEU A 90 -5.70 7.22 -5.53
N THR A 91 -5.22 7.60 -6.68
CA THR A 91 -5.92 7.46 -7.97
C THR A 91 -5.37 6.30 -8.81
N THR A 92 -4.23 5.75 -8.41
CA THR A 92 -3.54 4.60 -9.01
C THR A 92 -2.77 3.85 -7.94
N LEU A 93 -2.51 2.55 -8.16
CA LEU A 93 -1.64 1.74 -7.32
C LEU A 93 -0.20 1.67 -7.86
N LYS A 94 0.12 2.49 -8.88
CA LYS A 94 1.49 2.56 -9.41
C LYS A 94 2.50 2.87 -8.31
N GLY A 95 3.57 2.08 -8.27
CA GLY A 95 4.56 2.13 -7.21
C GLY A 95 4.32 1.14 -6.07
N ALA A 96 3.18 0.43 -6.04
CA ALA A 96 2.99 -0.65 -5.08
C ALA A 96 4.07 -1.75 -5.25
N PRO A 97 4.43 -2.48 -4.17
CA PRO A 97 5.34 -3.62 -4.27
C PRO A 97 4.76 -4.69 -5.19
N GLN A 98 5.62 -5.38 -5.95
CA GLN A 98 5.19 -6.47 -6.82
C GLN A 98 4.63 -7.67 -6.04
N ARG A 99 5.13 -7.86 -4.80
CA ARG A 99 4.77 -8.97 -3.92
C ARG A 99 4.45 -8.50 -2.53
N VAL A 100 3.34 -8.98 -2.00
CA VAL A 100 2.90 -8.79 -0.61
C VAL A 100 2.61 -10.16 -0.03
N GLY A 101 3.34 -10.53 1.03
CA GLY A 101 3.21 -11.86 1.64
C GLY A 101 1.92 -12.05 2.44
N GLY A 102 1.39 -10.97 3.02
CA GLY A 102 0.14 -10.93 3.76
C GLY A 102 -1.01 -10.28 2.98
N ASP A 103 -1.86 -9.55 3.69
CA ASP A 103 -2.99 -8.82 3.12
C ASP A 103 -2.53 -7.53 2.43
N PHE A 104 -3.20 -7.16 1.34
CA PHE A 104 -3.05 -5.86 0.68
C PHE A 104 -4.36 -5.07 0.85
N ASN A 105 -4.28 -3.91 1.51
CA ASN A 105 -5.44 -3.06 1.77
C ASN A 105 -5.27 -1.68 1.12
N CYS A 106 -6.08 -1.38 0.11
CA CYS A 106 -6.17 -0.08 -0.56
C CYS A 106 -7.59 0.53 -0.45
N SER A 107 -8.37 0.15 0.55
CA SER A 107 -9.72 0.65 0.81
C SER A 107 -9.74 2.18 0.99
N ASP A 108 -10.92 2.80 0.81
CA ASP A 108 -11.12 4.21 1.10
C ASP A 108 -10.11 5.12 0.38
N ASN A 109 -10.05 4.98 -0.94
CA ASN A 109 -9.22 5.76 -1.85
C ASN A 109 -10.06 6.32 -3.02
N LYS A 110 -9.42 6.82 -4.07
CA LYS A 110 -10.08 7.37 -5.29
C LYS A 110 -9.70 6.57 -6.55
N LEU A 111 -9.51 5.24 -6.36
CA LEU A 111 -9.10 4.36 -7.45
C LEU A 111 -10.25 4.14 -8.44
N THR A 112 -9.98 4.22 -9.73
CA THR A 112 -10.94 3.89 -10.78
C THR A 112 -10.67 2.54 -11.44
N SER A 113 -9.45 2.01 -11.30
CA SER A 113 -8.99 0.67 -11.69
C SER A 113 -7.98 0.16 -10.69
N LEU A 114 -7.51 -1.07 -10.84
CA LEU A 114 -6.48 -1.67 -10.01
C LEU A 114 -5.09 -1.69 -10.71
N GLU A 115 -4.91 -0.85 -11.74
CA GLU A 115 -3.63 -0.76 -12.44
C GLU A 115 -2.49 -0.41 -11.48
N GLY A 116 -1.42 -1.21 -11.53
CA GLY A 116 -0.28 -1.09 -10.63
C GLY A 116 -0.42 -1.87 -9.32
N ALA A 117 -1.49 -2.65 -9.12
CA ALA A 117 -1.61 -3.54 -7.97
C ALA A 117 -0.49 -4.60 -7.95
N PRO A 118 -0.17 -5.18 -6.78
CA PRO A 118 0.77 -6.28 -6.68
C PRO A 118 0.39 -7.45 -7.59
N GLU A 119 1.39 -8.10 -8.19
CA GLU A 119 1.18 -9.31 -9.00
C GLU A 119 0.80 -10.52 -8.12
N GLU A 120 1.35 -10.58 -6.89
CA GLU A 120 1.13 -11.66 -5.94
C GLU A 120 0.71 -11.09 -4.57
N VAL A 121 -0.40 -11.58 -4.04
CA VAL A 121 -0.91 -11.28 -2.70
C VAL A 121 -1.18 -12.60 -1.98
N GLY A 122 -0.34 -12.90 -0.99
CA GLY A 122 -0.44 -14.16 -0.24
C GLY A 122 -1.65 -14.25 0.68
N GLY A 123 -2.13 -13.12 1.19
CA GLY A 123 -3.32 -12.97 2.00
C GLY A 123 -4.54 -12.49 1.20
N SER A 124 -5.31 -11.60 1.80
CA SER A 124 -6.51 -11.00 1.21
C SER A 124 -6.20 -9.70 0.46
N PHE A 125 -7.03 -9.37 -0.51
CA PHE A 125 -6.98 -8.10 -1.24
C PHE A 125 -8.24 -7.30 -0.95
N TYR A 126 -8.10 -6.13 -0.34
CA TYR A 126 -9.20 -5.24 0.03
C TYR A 126 -9.13 -3.93 -0.74
N CYS A 127 -10.16 -3.65 -1.54
CA CYS A 127 -10.34 -2.40 -2.29
C CYS A 127 -11.76 -1.84 -2.20
N PRO A 128 -12.49 -2.02 -1.08
CA PRO A 128 -13.83 -1.44 -0.98
C PRO A 128 -13.77 0.09 -0.87
N SER A 129 -14.94 0.73 -1.03
CA SER A 129 -15.12 2.16 -0.81
C SER A 129 -14.12 3.02 -1.60
N SER A 130 -13.97 2.70 -2.87
CA SER A 130 -13.21 3.47 -3.85
C SER A 130 -14.15 3.94 -4.97
N GLU A 131 -13.63 4.24 -6.14
CA GLU A 131 -14.43 4.66 -7.30
C GLU A 131 -14.27 3.70 -8.48
N LEU A 132 -13.98 2.40 -8.20
CA LEU A 132 -13.66 1.42 -9.23
C LEU A 132 -14.80 1.24 -10.21
N THR A 133 -14.49 1.43 -11.48
CA THR A 133 -15.36 1.12 -12.62
C THR A 133 -14.91 -0.13 -13.37
N SER A 134 -13.67 -0.61 -13.09
CA SER A 134 -13.05 -1.80 -13.66
C SER A 134 -12.16 -2.48 -12.63
N LEU A 135 -12.01 -3.81 -12.75
CA LEU A 135 -11.04 -4.59 -12.00
C LEU A 135 -9.75 -4.83 -12.79
N GLU A 136 -9.55 -4.10 -13.90
CA GLU A 136 -8.32 -4.17 -14.68
C GLU A 136 -7.10 -3.88 -13.80
N GLY A 137 -6.08 -4.73 -13.92
CA GLY A 137 -4.89 -4.68 -13.08
C GLY A 137 -5.00 -5.45 -11.76
N ALA A 138 -6.12 -6.09 -11.45
CA ALA A 138 -6.20 -6.95 -10.27
C ALA A 138 -5.17 -8.10 -10.33
N PRO A 139 -4.64 -8.56 -9.16
CA PRO A 139 -3.79 -9.74 -9.12
C PRO A 139 -4.51 -10.96 -9.67
N LYS A 140 -3.79 -11.82 -10.40
CA LYS A 140 -4.39 -13.04 -10.98
C LYS A 140 -4.85 -14.03 -9.92
N GLU A 141 -4.12 -14.10 -8.81
CA GLU A 141 -4.39 -14.98 -7.69
C GLU A 141 -4.33 -14.21 -6.37
N VAL A 142 -5.29 -14.46 -5.50
CA VAL A 142 -5.39 -13.91 -4.14
C VAL A 142 -5.54 -15.08 -3.18
N GLY A 143 -4.63 -15.20 -2.22
CA GLY A 143 -4.61 -16.34 -1.28
C GLY A 143 -5.78 -16.36 -0.29
N GLY A 144 -6.32 -15.17 0.05
CA GLY A 144 -7.41 -14.97 1.00
C GLY A 144 -8.72 -14.53 0.35
N TYR A 145 -9.31 -13.49 0.93
CA TYR A 145 -10.52 -12.82 0.42
C TYR A 145 -10.16 -11.81 -0.67
N PHE A 146 -11.08 -11.62 -1.63
CA PHE A 146 -11.05 -10.48 -2.54
C PHE A 146 -12.30 -9.64 -2.28
N ASP A 147 -12.14 -8.42 -1.80
CA ASP A 147 -13.24 -7.51 -1.49
C ASP A 147 -13.15 -6.24 -2.35
N CYS A 148 -14.07 -6.11 -3.29
CA CYS A 148 -14.27 -4.94 -4.13
C CYS A 148 -15.67 -4.32 -3.92
N SER A 149 -16.24 -4.50 -2.73
CA SER A 149 -17.56 -3.95 -2.40
C SER A 149 -17.59 -2.42 -2.40
N GLU A 150 -18.80 -1.84 -2.42
CA GLU A 150 -19.01 -0.39 -2.34
C GLU A 150 -18.20 0.40 -3.39
N ASN A 151 -18.29 -0.04 -4.66
CA ASN A 151 -17.66 0.59 -5.80
C ASN A 151 -18.68 0.89 -6.92
N LYS A 152 -18.22 1.20 -8.12
CA LYS A 152 -19.06 1.57 -9.29
C LYS A 152 -18.95 0.54 -10.43
N LEU A 153 -18.63 -0.72 -10.09
CA LEU A 153 -18.42 -1.78 -11.09
C LEU A 153 -19.74 -2.13 -11.78
N THR A 154 -19.72 -2.22 -13.10
CA THR A 154 -20.84 -2.69 -13.93
C THR A 154 -20.63 -4.11 -14.44
N SER A 155 -19.40 -4.64 -14.38
CA SER A 155 -19.01 -6.00 -14.70
C SER A 155 -17.87 -6.47 -13.79
N LEU A 156 -17.58 -7.77 -13.81
CA LEU A 156 -16.43 -8.35 -13.11
C LEU A 156 -15.27 -8.66 -14.07
N GLU A 157 -15.23 -8.01 -15.23
CA GLU A 157 -14.11 -8.14 -16.15
C GLU A 157 -12.82 -7.67 -15.48
N GLY A 158 -11.72 -8.44 -15.65
CA GLY A 158 -10.46 -8.18 -14.97
C GLY A 158 -10.36 -8.75 -13.55
N ALA A 159 -11.42 -9.42 -13.03
CA ALA A 159 -11.35 -10.05 -11.71
C ALA A 159 -10.26 -11.12 -11.62
N PRO A 160 -9.73 -11.41 -10.39
CA PRO A 160 -8.79 -12.49 -10.16
C PRO A 160 -9.29 -13.84 -10.70
N GLN A 161 -8.39 -14.61 -11.30
CA GLN A 161 -8.71 -15.96 -11.80
C GLN A 161 -8.90 -16.96 -10.66
N ARG A 162 -8.25 -16.72 -9.52
CA ARG A 162 -8.34 -17.55 -8.32
C ARG A 162 -8.41 -16.69 -7.07
N VAL A 163 -9.37 -16.98 -6.22
CA VAL A 163 -9.53 -16.41 -4.87
C VAL A 163 -9.61 -17.57 -3.89
N GLY A 164 -8.70 -17.60 -2.93
CA GLY A 164 -8.55 -18.72 -2.00
C GLY A 164 -9.71 -18.87 -1.01
N ARG A 165 -10.47 -17.78 -0.78
CA ARG A 165 -11.63 -17.77 0.11
C ARG A 165 -12.84 -17.16 -0.60
N SER A 166 -13.43 -16.10 -0.07
CA SER A 166 -14.63 -15.48 -0.62
C SER A 166 -14.31 -14.27 -1.48
N PHE A 167 -15.15 -14.06 -2.51
CA PHE A 167 -15.16 -12.88 -3.35
C PHE A 167 -16.39 -12.02 -2.97
N ASN A 168 -16.18 -10.77 -2.57
CA ASN A 168 -17.22 -9.82 -2.21
C ASN A 168 -17.27 -8.68 -3.22
N CYS A 169 -18.40 -8.54 -3.91
CA CYS A 169 -18.67 -7.45 -4.84
C CYS A 169 -20.00 -6.71 -4.52
N ASN A 170 -20.47 -6.79 -3.27
CA ASN A 170 -21.70 -6.12 -2.85
C ASN A 170 -21.59 -4.59 -3.03
N GLY A 171 -22.73 -3.89 -3.17
CA GLY A 171 -22.74 -2.42 -3.28
C GLY A 171 -22.13 -1.88 -4.58
N ASN A 172 -22.19 -2.68 -5.66
CA ASN A 172 -21.80 -2.27 -7.01
C ASN A 172 -23.02 -2.11 -7.93
N GLN A 173 -22.79 -1.78 -9.19
CA GLN A 173 -23.83 -1.55 -10.22
C GLN A 173 -23.83 -2.70 -11.25
N LEU A 174 -23.55 -3.93 -10.79
CA LEU A 174 -23.43 -5.09 -11.68
C LEU A 174 -24.75 -5.37 -12.38
N THR A 175 -24.69 -5.57 -13.70
CA THR A 175 -25.79 -6.01 -14.52
C THR A 175 -25.60 -7.46 -14.90
N SER A 176 -26.66 -8.27 -14.80
CA SER A 176 -26.66 -9.70 -15.12
C SER A 176 -26.43 -9.97 -16.60
#